data_068b313cca195b922fa3647efc050fbe
#
_entry.id   068b313cca195b922fa3647efc050fbe
#
_cell.length_a   1.000
_cell.length_b   1.000
_cell.length_c   1.000
_cell.angle_alpha   90.00
_cell.angle_beta   90.00
_cell.angle_gamma   90.00
#
_symmetry.space_group_name_H-M   'P 1'
#
loop_
_entity.id
_entity.type
_entity.pdbx_description
1 polymer ?
#
loop_
_entity_poly.entity_id
_entity_poly.type
_entity_poly.pdbx_seq_one_letter_code
_entity_poly.pdbx_strand_id
1 'polypeptide(L)'
;MLDKYRDYFDIDPEYFPQINEKVINNNPDIWKKFYPHETFIKLLKDTVSVLSRKQKVSIWVEGAYGTGKSHAVLTLKKLLEASPEDTKAYFDKYPDQLSNDLYNQFQQLKTGEQKILTVHRYGSSKIHGDDSLVFAIQESIQHALKENGMDTTEAALKDSVVQWISDSLNKDFFNSLLTGPYRPIFG
;
A
#
# COMPACT_ATOMS: atom_id res chain seq x y z
N MET A 1 -29.75 -12.65 -38.55
CA MET A 1 -29.81 -12.77 -37.06
C MET A 1 -28.81 -11.77 -36.54
N LEU A 2 -29.21 -10.78 -35.77
CA LEU A 2 -28.23 -9.85 -35.18
C LEU A 2 -27.51 -10.57 -34.07
N ASP A 3 -26.20 -10.74 -34.22
CA ASP A 3 -25.34 -11.33 -33.20
C ASP A 3 -25.42 -10.46 -31.95
N LYS A 4 -25.57 -11.10 -30.80
CA LYS A 4 -25.65 -10.39 -29.52
C LYS A 4 -24.25 -10.14 -29.04
N TYR A 5 -24.00 -9.01 -28.38
CA TYR A 5 -22.69 -8.70 -27.80
C TYR A 5 -22.14 -9.81 -26.91
N ARG A 6 -22.99 -10.57 -26.20
CA ARG A 6 -22.61 -11.74 -25.40
C ARG A 6 -21.98 -12.89 -26.20
N ASP A 7 -22.14 -12.90 -27.51
CA ASP A 7 -21.55 -13.94 -28.37
C ASP A 7 -20.07 -13.64 -28.68
N TYR A 8 -19.63 -12.40 -28.37
CA TYR A 8 -18.26 -11.90 -28.57
C TYR A 8 -17.51 -11.61 -27.29
N PHE A 9 -18.21 -11.41 -26.16
CA PHE A 9 -17.62 -11.03 -24.89
C PHE A 9 -18.12 -11.95 -23.79
N ASP A 10 -17.17 -12.58 -23.10
CA ASP A 10 -17.43 -13.27 -21.86
C ASP A 10 -17.09 -12.34 -20.69
N ILE A 11 -18.00 -12.22 -19.73
CA ILE A 11 -17.80 -11.42 -18.53
C ILE A 11 -17.44 -12.37 -17.42
N ASP A 12 -16.24 -12.22 -16.87
CA ASP A 12 -15.84 -12.94 -15.64
C ASP A 12 -16.90 -12.69 -14.54
N PRO A 13 -17.68 -13.70 -14.12
CA PRO A 13 -18.71 -13.53 -13.10
C PRO A 13 -18.13 -13.11 -11.75
N GLU A 14 -16.83 -13.29 -11.55
CA GLU A 14 -16.12 -12.83 -10.36
C GLU A 14 -15.53 -11.42 -10.52
N TYR A 15 -15.83 -10.72 -11.62
CA TYR A 15 -15.39 -9.35 -11.79
C TYR A 15 -16.18 -8.40 -10.88
N PHE A 16 -15.46 -7.67 -10.04
CA PHE A 16 -16.04 -6.65 -9.18
C PHE A 16 -15.71 -5.27 -9.72
N PRO A 17 -16.72 -4.47 -10.10
CA PRO A 17 -16.51 -3.12 -10.63
C PRO A 17 -15.96 -2.15 -9.58
N GLN A 18 -16.09 -2.48 -8.30
CA GLN A 18 -15.56 -1.68 -7.19
C GLN A 18 -14.77 -2.59 -6.25
N ILE A 19 -13.50 -2.25 -6.05
CA ILE A 19 -12.66 -2.91 -5.06
C ILE A 19 -12.69 -2.10 -3.78
N ASN A 20 -13.12 -2.75 -2.71
CA ASN A 20 -13.12 -2.22 -1.36
C ASN A 20 -12.73 -3.33 -0.37
N GLU A 21 -12.59 -2.98 0.91
CA GLU A 21 -12.15 -3.91 1.94
C GLU A 21 -13.05 -5.16 2.04
N LYS A 22 -14.37 -5.01 1.94
CA LYS A 22 -15.31 -6.14 2.00
C LYS A 22 -15.10 -7.11 0.84
N VAL A 23 -14.86 -6.58 -0.36
CA VAL A 23 -14.61 -7.40 -1.55
C VAL A 23 -13.31 -8.19 -1.38
N ILE A 24 -12.26 -7.55 -0.87
CA ILE A 24 -10.97 -8.21 -0.63
C ILE A 24 -11.04 -9.25 0.48
N ASN A 25 -11.75 -8.95 1.57
CA ASN A 25 -11.90 -9.90 2.68
C ASN A 25 -12.71 -11.13 2.27
N ASN A 26 -13.72 -10.95 1.41
CA ASN A 26 -14.51 -12.07 0.87
C ASN A 26 -13.80 -12.82 -0.25
N ASN A 27 -12.85 -12.19 -0.94
CA ASN A 27 -12.12 -12.76 -2.07
C ASN A 27 -10.61 -12.46 -1.91
N PRO A 28 -9.92 -13.17 -1.02
CA PRO A 28 -8.54 -12.86 -0.64
C PRO A 28 -7.55 -12.93 -1.81
N ASP A 29 -7.88 -13.66 -2.87
CA ASP A 29 -7.03 -13.82 -4.06
C ASP A 29 -7.36 -12.86 -5.22
N ILE A 30 -8.34 -11.97 -5.05
CA ILE A 30 -8.77 -11.07 -6.12
C ILE A 30 -7.63 -10.16 -6.61
N TRP A 31 -6.69 -9.81 -5.74
CA TRP A 31 -5.52 -9.02 -6.08
C TRP A 31 -4.62 -9.71 -7.12
N LYS A 32 -4.59 -11.06 -7.16
CA LYS A 32 -3.83 -11.84 -8.14
C LYS A 32 -4.37 -11.70 -9.57
N LYS A 33 -5.61 -11.22 -9.72
CA LYS A 33 -6.23 -10.94 -11.02
C LYS A 33 -5.88 -9.54 -11.55
N PHE A 34 -5.30 -8.66 -10.72
CA PHE A 34 -4.95 -7.31 -11.12
C PHE A 34 -3.84 -7.33 -12.18
N TYR A 35 -4.12 -6.77 -13.35
CA TYR A 35 -3.15 -6.66 -14.43
C TYR A 35 -2.13 -5.56 -14.12
N PRO A 36 -0.82 -5.84 -14.11
CA PRO A 36 0.22 -4.87 -13.78
C PRO A 36 0.51 -3.95 -14.98
N HIS A 37 -0.35 -2.96 -15.20
CA HIS A 37 -0.13 -1.95 -16.21
C HIS A 37 1.06 -1.03 -15.84
N GLU A 38 1.55 -0.25 -16.78
CA GLU A 38 2.78 0.55 -16.67
C GLU A 38 2.82 1.44 -15.41
N THR A 39 1.69 2.11 -15.11
CA THR A 39 1.59 2.97 -13.91
C THR A 39 1.74 2.17 -12.61
N PHE A 40 1.22 0.95 -12.57
CA PHE A 40 1.37 0.07 -11.41
C PHE A 40 2.80 -0.44 -11.27
N ILE A 41 3.46 -0.77 -12.38
CA ILE A 41 4.88 -1.16 -12.38
C ILE A 41 5.73 -0.01 -11.83
N LYS A 42 5.44 1.22 -12.22
CA LYS A 42 6.08 2.41 -11.65
C LYS A 42 5.84 2.49 -10.14
N LEU A 43 4.60 2.32 -9.68
CA LEU A 43 4.25 2.31 -8.25
C LEU A 43 5.05 1.24 -7.49
N LEU A 44 5.21 0.03 -8.05
CA LEU A 44 6.02 -1.03 -7.45
C LEU A 44 7.50 -0.61 -7.34
N LYS A 45 8.08 -0.07 -8.41
CA LYS A 45 9.48 0.39 -8.43
C LYS A 45 9.73 1.52 -7.43
N ASP A 46 8.84 2.50 -7.38
CA ASP A 46 8.92 3.61 -6.43
C ASP A 46 8.80 3.10 -4.99
N THR A 47 7.90 2.15 -4.73
CA THR A 47 7.75 1.51 -3.41
C THR A 47 9.02 0.76 -2.99
N VAL A 48 9.62 -0.02 -3.90
CA VAL A 48 10.89 -0.71 -3.63
C VAL A 48 11.98 0.30 -3.31
N SER A 49 12.06 1.40 -4.04
CA SER A 49 13.06 2.45 -3.83
C SER A 49 12.92 3.12 -2.47
N VAL A 50 11.67 3.44 -2.07
CA VAL A 50 11.39 4.05 -0.77
C VAL A 50 11.69 3.09 0.38
N LEU A 51 11.21 1.85 0.31
CA LEU A 51 11.41 0.86 1.36
C LEU A 51 12.87 0.42 1.49
N SER A 52 13.64 0.42 0.37
CA SER A 52 15.08 0.22 0.40
C SER A 52 15.88 1.44 0.91
N ARG A 53 15.20 2.48 1.38
CA ARG A 53 15.78 3.76 1.86
C ARG A 53 16.67 4.46 0.83
N LYS A 54 16.52 4.13 -0.46
CA LYS A 54 17.22 4.82 -1.56
C LYS A 54 16.64 6.22 -1.79
N GLN A 55 15.36 6.39 -1.46
CA GLN A 55 14.63 7.66 -1.59
C GLN A 55 13.79 7.91 -0.32
N LYS A 56 13.69 9.17 0.08
CA LYS A 56 12.85 9.64 1.19
C LYS A 56 11.74 10.51 0.61
N VAL A 57 10.74 9.88 -0.01
CA VAL A 57 9.64 10.58 -0.66
C VAL A 57 8.30 9.94 -0.32
N SER A 58 7.25 10.72 -0.38
CA SER A 58 5.88 10.23 -0.36
C SER A 58 5.43 9.89 -1.78
N ILE A 59 4.69 8.80 -1.93
CA ILE A 59 4.14 8.40 -3.23
C ILE A 59 2.68 8.85 -3.29
N TRP A 60 2.35 9.65 -4.29
CA TRP A 60 0.99 10.10 -4.57
C TRP A 60 0.42 9.34 -5.76
N VAL A 61 -0.78 8.76 -5.59
CA VAL A 61 -1.50 8.05 -6.65
C VAL A 61 -2.70 8.88 -7.03
N GLU A 62 -2.61 9.56 -8.17
CA GLU A 62 -3.67 10.42 -8.70
C GLU A 62 -4.31 9.81 -9.95
N GLY A 63 -5.52 10.24 -10.23
CA GLY A 63 -6.26 9.83 -11.43
C GLY A 63 -7.76 10.04 -11.27
N ALA A 64 -8.50 10.01 -12.38
CA ALA A 64 -9.95 10.15 -12.41
C ALA A 64 -10.66 9.05 -11.59
N TYR A 65 -11.94 9.25 -11.29
CA TYR A 65 -12.77 8.22 -10.67
C TYR A 65 -12.86 7.00 -11.61
N GLY A 66 -12.81 5.80 -11.03
CA GLY A 66 -12.92 4.56 -11.81
C GLY A 66 -11.62 4.06 -12.48
N THR A 67 -10.50 4.77 -12.35
CA THR A 67 -9.21 4.38 -13.00
C THR A 67 -8.44 3.28 -12.27
N GLY A 68 -9.03 2.60 -11.30
CA GLY A 68 -8.38 1.46 -10.62
C GLY A 68 -7.39 1.81 -9.51
N LYS A 69 -7.29 3.08 -9.06
CA LYS A 69 -6.33 3.50 -8.01
C LYS A 69 -6.43 2.65 -6.74
N SER A 70 -7.64 2.48 -6.22
CA SER A 70 -7.85 1.68 -5.01
C SER A 70 -7.44 0.22 -5.22
N HIS A 71 -7.71 -0.35 -6.39
CA HIS A 71 -7.30 -1.70 -6.73
C HIS A 71 -5.77 -1.82 -6.76
N ALA A 72 -5.08 -0.87 -7.41
CA ALA A 72 -3.62 -0.83 -7.45
C ALA A 72 -3.00 -0.76 -6.05
N VAL A 73 -3.47 0.16 -5.20
CA VAL A 73 -2.95 0.32 -3.83
C VAL A 73 -3.21 -0.92 -2.97
N LEU A 74 -4.40 -1.53 -3.09
CA LEU A 74 -4.74 -2.75 -2.35
C LEU A 74 -3.97 -3.96 -2.87
N THR A 75 -3.70 -4.04 -4.17
CA THR A 75 -2.82 -5.06 -4.75
C THR A 75 -1.40 -4.91 -4.24
N LEU A 76 -0.87 -3.69 -4.19
CA LEU A 76 0.44 -3.41 -3.60
C LEU A 76 0.50 -3.84 -2.13
N LYS A 77 -0.51 -3.47 -1.33
CA LYS A 77 -0.61 -3.93 0.08
C LYS A 77 -0.56 -5.44 0.17
N LYS A 78 -1.38 -6.13 -0.61
CA LYS A 78 -1.44 -7.59 -0.62
C LYS A 78 -0.13 -8.23 -1.08
N LEU A 79 0.55 -7.68 -2.07
CA LEU A 79 1.89 -8.14 -2.48
C LEU A 79 2.92 -8.01 -1.34
N LEU A 80 2.88 -6.93 -0.57
CA LEU A 80 3.77 -6.74 0.57
C LEU A 80 3.49 -7.76 1.70
N GLU A 81 2.23 -8.16 1.88
CA GLU A 81 1.79 -9.12 2.90
C GLU A 81 1.88 -10.59 2.46
N ALA A 82 1.85 -10.86 1.16
CA ALA A 82 1.77 -12.20 0.58
C ALA A 82 2.98 -13.07 0.93
N SER A 83 2.81 -14.38 0.87
CA SER A 83 3.93 -15.33 0.96
C SER A 83 4.93 -15.15 -0.20
N PRO A 84 6.17 -15.61 -0.08
CA PRO A 84 7.11 -15.61 -1.20
C PRO A 84 6.55 -16.38 -2.41
N GLU A 85 5.84 -17.47 -2.18
CA GLU A 85 5.25 -18.33 -3.21
C GLU A 85 4.15 -17.60 -3.97
N ASP A 86 3.23 -16.94 -3.25
CA ASP A 86 2.15 -16.16 -3.86
C ASP A 86 2.69 -14.94 -4.62
N THR A 87 3.71 -14.28 -4.06
CA THR A 87 4.40 -13.19 -4.75
C THR A 87 5.03 -13.68 -6.05
N LYS A 88 5.71 -14.83 -6.00
CA LYS A 88 6.31 -15.44 -7.19
C LYS A 88 5.26 -15.79 -8.23
N ALA A 89 4.17 -16.43 -7.82
CA ALA A 89 3.08 -16.80 -8.71
C ALA A 89 2.46 -15.59 -9.43
N TYR A 90 2.34 -14.45 -8.74
CA TYR A 90 1.87 -13.21 -9.36
C TYR A 90 2.87 -12.67 -10.40
N PHE A 91 4.17 -12.66 -10.10
CA PHE A 91 5.19 -12.20 -11.04
C PHE A 91 5.31 -13.13 -12.25
N ASP A 92 5.27 -14.45 -12.04
CA ASP A 92 5.35 -15.45 -13.11
C ASP A 92 4.11 -15.41 -14.04
N LYS A 93 2.97 -14.95 -13.54
CA LYS A 93 1.75 -14.76 -14.34
C LYS A 93 1.87 -13.65 -15.39
N TYR A 94 2.73 -12.65 -15.15
CA TYR A 94 2.88 -11.47 -15.99
C TYR A 94 4.35 -11.21 -16.35
N PRO A 95 5.04 -12.18 -17.01
CA PRO A 95 6.49 -12.12 -17.23
C PRO A 95 6.92 -10.99 -18.16
N ASP A 96 6.03 -10.57 -19.08
CA ASP A 96 6.31 -9.46 -20.00
C ASP A 96 6.26 -8.09 -19.33
N GLN A 97 5.52 -7.96 -18.22
CA GLN A 97 5.33 -6.73 -17.48
C GLN A 97 6.23 -6.64 -16.25
N LEU A 98 6.42 -7.76 -15.56
CA LEU A 98 7.12 -7.83 -14.28
C LEU A 98 8.47 -8.55 -14.46
N SER A 99 9.55 -7.77 -14.46
CA SER A 99 10.88 -8.32 -14.64
C SER A 99 11.37 -9.14 -13.43
N ASN A 100 12.23 -10.11 -13.68
CA ASN A 100 12.89 -10.89 -12.63
C ASN A 100 13.75 -10.00 -11.70
N ASP A 101 14.32 -8.92 -12.22
CA ASP A 101 15.08 -7.96 -11.40
C ASP A 101 14.18 -7.26 -10.38
N LEU A 102 13.01 -6.79 -10.79
CA LEU A 102 12.02 -6.19 -9.89
C LEU A 102 11.53 -7.21 -8.84
N TYR A 103 11.31 -8.47 -9.24
CA TYR A 103 10.99 -9.55 -8.32
C TYR A 103 12.07 -9.74 -7.26
N ASN A 104 13.32 -9.82 -7.67
CA ASN A 104 14.45 -10.02 -6.75
C ASN A 104 14.59 -8.87 -5.77
N GLN A 105 14.45 -7.63 -6.24
CA GLN A 105 14.46 -6.44 -5.37
C GLN A 105 13.30 -6.47 -4.38
N PHE A 106 12.11 -6.85 -4.82
CA PHE A 106 10.92 -6.96 -3.97
C PHE A 106 11.08 -8.06 -2.92
N GLN A 107 11.65 -9.21 -3.29
CA GLN A 107 11.94 -10.32 -2.35
C GLN A 107 12.98 -9.92 -1.30
N GLN A 108 14.04 -9.20 -1.69
CA GLN A 108 15.05 -8.71 -0.74
C GLN A 108 14.43 -7.83 0.35
N LEU A 109 13.42 -7.02 0.03
CA LEU A 109 12.69 -6.24 1.02
C LEU A 109 11.93 -7.11 2.02
N LYS A 110 11.36 -8.23 1.55
CA LYS A 110 10.51 -9.11 2.38
C LYS A 110 11.32 -10.07 3.24
N THR A 111 12.50 -10.47 2.78
CA THR A 111 13.41 -11.40 3.48
C THR A 111 14.45 -10.69 4.34
N GLY A 112 14.50 -9.37 4.30
CA GLY A 112 15.41 -8.57 5.12
C GLY A 112 15.16 -8.70 6.62
N GLU A 113 16.09 -8.22 7.43
CA GLU A 113 15.97 -8.23 8.90
C GLU A 113 14.76 -7.42 9.42
N GLN A 114 14.36 -6.40 8.67
CA GLN A 114 13.22 -5.54 8.99
C GLN A 114 11.93 -6.10 8.40
N LYS A 115 10.98 -6.42 9.27
CA LYS A 115 9.63 -6.82 8.84
C LYS A 115 8.84 -5.61 8.37
N ILE A 116 8.10 -5.78 7.28
CA ILE A 116 7.20 -4.77 6.75
C ILE A 116 5.84 -4.93 7.43
N LEU A 117 5.39 -3.88 8.12
CA LEU A 117 4.02 -3.76 8.61
C LEU A 117 3.25 -2.81 7.69
N THR A 118 2.22 -3.31 7.03
CA THR A 118 1.36 -2.48 6.21
C THR A 118 0.27 -1.86 7.08
N VAL A 119 0.19 -0.55 7.06
CA VAL A 119 -0.85 0.21 7.75
C VAL A 119 -1.67 0.96 6.71
N HIS A 120 -2.99 0.78 6.71
CA HIS A 120 -3.84 1.50 5.78
C HIS A 120 -5.07 2.07 6.47
N ARG A 121 -5.61 3.14 5.90
CA ARG A 121 -6.84 3.77 6.36
C ARG A 121 -7.75 4.08 5.17
N TYR A 122 -9.02 3.75 5.34
CA TYR A 122 -10.06 4.11 4.37
C TYR A 122 -10.70 5.44 4.76
N GLY A 123 -10.74 6.36 3.81
CA GLY A 123 -11.44 7.63 3.95
C GLY A 123 -10.76 8.62 4.91
N SER A 124 -11.07 9.87 4.73
CA SER A 124 -10.54 10.97 5.52
C SER A 124 -11.62 11.86 6.13
N SER A 125 -12.89 11.44 6.07
CA SER A 125 -14.05 12.26 6.43
C SER A 125 -14.08 12.75 7.89
N LYS A 126 -13.20 12.23 8.75
CA LYS A 126 -13.09 12.62 10.16
C LYS A 126 -11.74 13.28 10.50
N ILE A 127 -10.92 13.58 9.49
CA ILE A 127 -9.62 14.20 9.71
C ILE A 127 -9.79 15.70 9.49
N HIS A 128 -9.72 16.46 10.57
CA HIS A 128 -9.81 17.92 10.59
C HIS A 128 -8.64 18.44 11.41
N GLY A 129 -7.59 18.94 10.74
CA GLY A 129 -6.38 19.46 11.37
C GLY A 129 -5.37 18.37 11.80
N ASP A 130 -4.24 18.81 12.28
CA ASP A 130 -3.04 17.98 12.52
C ASP A 130 -3.25 16.94 13.63
N ASP A 131 -3.86 17.36 14.73
CA ASP A 131 -4.10 16.45 15.86
C ASP A 131 -4.95 15.25 15.45
N SER A 132 -6.01 15.48 14.67
CA SER A 132 -6.88 14.41 14.21
C SER A 132 -6.17 13.47 13.20
N LEU A 133 -5.22 14.00 12.40
CA LEU A 133 -4.39 13.18 11.52
C LEU A 133 -3.45 12.28 12.33
N VAL A 134 -2.80 12.82 13.35
CA VAL A 134 -1.90 12.04 14.23
C VAL A 134 -2.67 10.92 14.93
N PHE A 135 -3.83 11.21 15.52
CA PHE A 135 -4.69 10.20 16.13
C PHE A 135 -5.14 9.14 15.13
N ALA A 136 -5.52 9.56 13.93
CA ALA A 136 -5.95 8.64 12.88
C ALA A 136 -4.82 7.67 12.44
N ILE A 137 -3.59 8.16 12.34
CA ILE A 137 -2.41 7.35 12.05
C ILE A 137 -2.14 6.39 13.21
N GLN A 138 -2.14 6.88 14.45
CA GLN A 138 -1.92 6.07 15.65
C GLN A 138 -2.95 4.94 15.76
N GLU A 139 -4.24 5.24 15.60
CA GLU A 139 -5.32 4.24 15.60
C GLU A 139 -5.10 3.16 14.53
N SER A 140 -4.70 3.58 13.32
CA SER A 140 -4.44 2.65 12.22
C SER A 140 -3.23 1.75 12.48
N ILE A 141 -2.16 2.28 13.11
CA ILE A 141 -0.99 1.49 13.51
C ILE A 141 -1.38 0.50 14.61
N GLN A 142 -2.11 0.92 15.64
CA GLN A 142 -2.57 0.04 16.71
C GLN A 142 -3.43 -1.11 16.17
N HIS A 143 -4.33 -0.80 15.25
CA HIS A 143 -5.16 -1.81 14.60
C HIS A 143 -4.31 -2.82 13.82
N ALA A 144 -3.38 -2.35 13.01
CA ALA A 144 -2.49 -3.22 12.22
C ALA A 144 -1.60 -4.10 13.11
N LEU A 145 -1.06 -3.56 14.22
CA LEU A 145 -0.28 -4.34 15.19
C LEU A 145 -1.13 -5.43 15.83
N LYS A 146 -2.34 -5.08 16.28
CA LYS A 146 -3.27 -6.04 16.89
C LYS A 146 -3.67 -7.16 15.93
N GLU A 147 -3.95 -6.84 14.67
CA GLU A 147 -4.25 -7.85 13.64
C GLU A 147 -3.07 -8.80 13.40
N ASN A 148 -1.85 -8.35 13.61
CA ASN A 148 -0.64 -9.16 13.50
C ASN A 148 -0.22 -9.83 14.81
N GLY A 149 -1.07 -9.82 15.85
CA GLY A 149 -0.81 -10.49 17.13
C GLY A 149 0.30 -9.84 17.95
N MET A 150 0.63 -8.58 17.66
CA MET A 150 1.64 -7.84 18.42
C MET A 150 1.00 -7.16 19.63
N ASP A 151 1.76 -7.09 20.74
CA ASP A 151 1.30 -6.37 21.93
C ASP A 151 1.19 -4.88 21.63
N THR A 152 0.02 -4.32 21.94
CA THR A 152 -0.33 -2.93 21.68
C THR A 152 -0.49 -2.15 22.98
N THR A 153 0.24 -2.54 24.05
CA THR A 153 0.22 -1.75 25.28
C THR A 153 0.63 -0.31 24.98
N GLU A 154 -0.10 0.63 25.53
CA GLU A 154 0.09 2.06 25.28
C GLU A 154 1.54 2.52 25.58
N ALA A 155 2.18 1.90 26.55
CA ALA A 155 3.58 2.15 26.89
C ALA A 155 4.54 1.68 25.78
N ALA A 156 4.38 0.46 25.28
CA ALA A 156 5.26 -0.10 24.25
C ALA A 156 5.13 0.69 22.92
N LEU A 157 3.92 1.15 22.61
CA LEU A 157 3.68 1.94 21.42
C LEU A 157 4.30 3.33 21.55
N LYS A 158 4.15 3.97 22.71
CA LYS A 158 4.72 5.28 22.98
C LYS A 158 6.24 5.24 22.87
N ASP A 159 6.88 4.25 23.48
CA ASP A 159 8.34 4.12 23.44
C ASP A 159 8.84 3.85 22.01
N SER A 160 8.15 2.99 21.25
CA SER A 160 8.49 2.70 19.86
C SER A 160 8.31 3.93 18.97
N VAL A 161 7.24 4.71 19.13
CA VAL A 161 6.99 5.94 18.39
C VAL A 161 8.01 7.02 18.76
N VAL A 162 8.31 7.19 20.05
CA VAL A 162 9.33 8.15 20.52
C VAL A 162 10.71 7.76 19.97
N GLN A 163 11.05 6.49 20.00
CA GLN A 163 12.33 6.02 19.44
C GLN A 163 12.38 6.24 17.93
N TRP A 164 11.29 5.94 17.21
CA TRP A 164 11.20 6.16 15.77
C TRP A 164 11.30 7.64 15.38
N ILE A 165 10.64 8.54 16.12
CA ILE A 165 10.75 10.00 15.94
C ILE A 165 12.17 10.49 16.29
N SER A 166 12.84 9.87 17.27
CA SER A 166 14.17 10.25 17.71
C SER A 166 15.28 9.77 16.77
N ASP A 167 14.99 8.82 15.89
CA ASP A 167 15.93 8.41 14.83
C ASP A 167 16.22 9.62 13.93
N SER A 168 17.49 9.96 13.74
CA SER A 168 17.95 11.12 12.97
C SER A 168 17.37 11.16 11.55
N LEU A 169 17.13 9.98 10.95
CA LEU A 169 16.51 9.85 9.62
C LEU A 169 15.06 10.32 9.57
N ASN A 170 14.32 10.07 10.66
CA ASN A 170 12.90 10.44 10.74
C ASN A 170 12.73 11.89 11.23
N LYS A 171 13.66 12.37 12.05
CA LYS A 171 13.68 13.75 12.53
C LYS A 171 13.80 14.75 11.37
N ASP A 172 14.63 14.45 10.39
CA ASP A 172 14.76 15.28 9.18
C ASP A 172 13.48 15.25 8.33
N PHE A 173 12.79 14.10 8.28
CA PHE A 173 11.51 13.98 7.59
C PHE A 173 10.45 14.88 8.25
N PHE A 174 10.28 14.80 9.56
CA PHE A 174 9.33 15.66 10.28
C PHE A 174 9.70 17.14 10.19
N ASN A 175 10.98 17.47 10.32
CA ASN A 175 11.43 18.85 10.14
C ASN A 175 11.13 19.38 8.73
N SER A 176 11.26 18.54 7.69
CA SER A 176 10.91 18.92 6.32
C SER A 176 9.41 19.15 6.12
N LEU A 177 8.56 18.37 6.79
CA LEU A 177 7.11 18.57 6.80
C LEU A 177 6.72 19.87 7.51
N LEU A 178 7.36 20.17 8.65
CA LEU A 178 7.06 21.36 9.46
C LEU A 178 7.65 22.66 8.85
N THR A 179 8.74 22.56 8.08
CA THR A 179 9.44 23.70 7.49
C THR A 179 9.23 23.84 5.98
N GLY A 180 8.57 22.88 5.35
CA GLY A 180 8.34 22.84 3.91
C GLY A 180 7.26 23.83 3.43
N PRO A 181 7.00 23.89 2.11
CA PRO A 181 6.06 24.82 1.49
C PRO A 181 4.60 24.63 1.95
N TYR A 182 4.29 23.61 2.72
CA TYR A 182 2.96 23.33 3.30
C TYR A 182 2.71 24.00 4.65
N ARG A 183 3.70 24.68 5.22
CA ARG A 183 3.57 25.42 6.48
C ARG A 183 2.38 26.42 6.53
N PRO A 184 1.99 27.11 5.43
CA PRO A 184 0.84 28.01 5.44
C PRO A 184 -0.53 27.32 5.54
N ILE A 185 -0.59 26.00 5.34
CA ILE A 185 -1.85 25.22 5.39
C ILE A 185 -2.15 24.78 6.82
N PHE A 186 -1.13 24.78 7.68
CA PHE A 186 -1.19 24.30 9.06
C PHE A 186 -0.89 25.39 10.10
N GLY A 187 -0.83 26.64 9.66
CA GLY A 187 -0.61 27.81 10.52
C GLY A 187 -1.89 28.51 10.93
#